data_2a94c0c6d31225d597931de60ce71447
#
_entry.id   2a94c0c6d31225d597931de60ce71447
#
_cell.length_a   1.000
_cell.length_b   1.000
_cell.length_c   1.000
_cell.angle_alpha   90.00
_cell.angle_beta   90.00
_cell.angle_gamma   90.00
#
_symmetry.space_group_name_H-M   'P 1'
#
loop_
_entity.id
_entity.type
_entity.pdbx_description
1 polymer ?
#
loop_
_entity_poly.entity_id
_entity_poly.type
_entity_poly.pdbx_seq_one_letter_code
_entity_poly.pdbx_strand_id
1 'polypeptide(L)'
;MSIKLSVSWQVVDKWLNNLEQRPVLAVAVSSLWLLVIGWIAFGWNLGNVGLIDETEPLFAEASRQMLVTGDWITPFFNGETRFDKPALIYWCQAIAYSIMGVNEWAVRIPSALAAMGVIALAFYTVQWYFAKKDELEQVTNLPRRYFTAAIAAALMALNAEMIVWGRAGVSDMLLNGCIGSTLLCFFLGYAQNNSPIVTANWRLPNKWYLASYVLIAGAILTKGPVGIVLPGLIMIAFALYVGKFWELWREMQPILGMGIVLVISLPWYVLVTWRNGWNFINAFFIYHNIDRFTEVVNGHSAPWYFYFLVVLLGFAPYSVYIPAALVRINLLQRSQWLKQERSQQLGLFVCLWFLGVFGFFTISVTKLPSYVLPLMPAAAILVALFWSDLFPNSQTPTPPKFLRISAWVNLAFLTVISIALFNLTQIAGPDPAAPELYVQMEKSGILKFAGIIWLLSTVTSAILILSHRYQQIITINLLGFIAFIAISLMPAVLIMDQQRQLPLRELSALVVESKQPNEELIMVGFKKPTVTFYTHKNVNYIKFSQQALEYIQKQSSQENRPPSLLILVEQGKFQEMDLPPDTYKNLATKGAYHLIRIPLKTAKRDNLS
;
A
#
# COMPACT_ATOMS: atom_id res chain seq x y z
N MET A 1 34.53 15.54 -28.37
CA MET A 1 34.96 15.80 -26.97
C MET A 1 34.19 14.79 -26.10
N SER A 2 34.72 13.56 -25.91
CA SER A 2 34.06 12.52 -25.12
C SER A 2 34.37 12.77 -23.65
N ILE A 3 33.39 13.29 -22.93
CA ILE A 3 33.46 13.31 -21.48
C ILE A 3 33.45 11.86 -21.02
N LYS A 4 34.61 11.33 -20.67
CA LYS A 4 34.78 10.06 -19.96
C LYS A 4 34.21 10.21 -18.53
N LEU A 5 32.90 10.13 -18.37
CA LEU A 5 32.26 9.79 -17.12
C LEU A 5 32.36 8.26 -16.89
N SER A 6 33.57 7.74 -16.98
CA SER A 6 33.87 6.47 -16.36
C SER A 6 34.22 6.78 -14.89
N VAL A 7 33.24 6.74 -14.00
CA VAL A 7 33.53 6.38 -12.61
C VAL A 7 34.28 5.06 -12.75
N SER A 8 35.61 5.07 -12.46
CA SER A 8 36.37 3.86 -12.66
C SER A 8 35.84 2.87 -11.65
N TRP A 9 35.32 1.73 -12.11
CA TRP A 9 34.83 0.67 -11.23
C TRP A 9 35.85 0.33 -10.15
N GLN A 10 37.15 0.53 -10.42
CA GLN A 10 38.24 0.37 -9.45
C GLN A 10 38.09 1.28 -8.21
N VAL A 11 37.59 2.52 -8.37
CA VAL A 11 37.33 3.42 -7.23
C VAL A 11 36.15 2.91 -6.41
N VAL A 12 35.11 2.43 -7.09
CA VAL A 12 33.93 1.83 -6.45
C VAL A 12 34.30 0.56 -5.70
N ASP A 13 35.06 -0.33 -6.33
CA ASP A 13 35.55 -1.56 -5.70
C ASP A 13 36.41 -1.27 -4.46
N LYS A 14 37.34 -0.31 -4.57
CA LYS A 14 38.18 0.11 -3.42
C LYS A 14 37.34 0.66 -2.26
N TRP A 15 36.33 1.46 -2.59
CA TRP A 15 35.43 2.02 -1.58
C TRP A 15 34.58 0.92 -0.92
N LEU A 16 34.01 0.00 -1.69
CA LEU A 16 33.23 -1.14 -1.17
C LEU A 16 34.07 -2.10 -0.34
N ASN A 17 35.34 -2.38 -0.75
CA ASN A 17 36.27 -3.17 0.04
C ASN A 17 36.55 -2.51 1.40
N ASN A 18 36.78 -1.19 1.42
CA ASN A 18 36.92 -0.47 2.69
C ASN A 18 35.65 -0.52 3.55
N LEU A 19 34.47 -0.51 2.92
CA LEU A 19 33.18 -0.61 3.60
C LEU A 19 33.02 -2.00 4.24
N GLU A 20 33.35 -3.07 3.53
CA GLU A 20 33.23 -4.46 4.03
C GLU A 20 34.18 -4.72 5.20
N GLN A 21 35.38 -4.15 5.18
CA GLN A 21 36.33 -4.22 6.30
C GLN A 21 35.84 -3.49 7.56
N ARG A 22 34.81 -2.65 7.46
CA ARG A 22 34.22 -1.86 8.54
C ARG A 22 32.72 -2.17 8.69
N PRO A 23 32.35 -3.26 9.33
CA PRO A 23 30.96 -3.72 9.36
C PRO A 23 29.98 -2.68 9.92
N VAL A 24 30.39 -1.89 10.90
CA VAL A 24 29.55 -0.79 11.44
C VAL A 24 29.27 0.27 10.37
N LEU A 25 30.27 0.63 9.57
CA LEU A 25 30.10 1.60 8.48
C LEU A 25 29.21 1.03 7.37
N ALA A 26 29.36 -0.26 7.04
CA ALA A 26 28.51 -0.91 6.05
C ALA A 26 27.04 -0.91 6.48
N VAL A 27 26.77 -1.23 7.73
CA VAL A 27 25.40 -1.16 8.30
C VAL A 27 24.90 0.30 8.29
N ALA A 28 25.71 1.27 8.70
CA ALA A 28 25.32 2.67 8.71
C ALA A 28 24.96 3.21 7.33
N VAL A 29 25.79 2.93 6.30
CA VAL A 29 25.55 3.36 4.91
C VAL A 29 24.30 2.68 4.35
N SER A 30 24.12 1.37 4.59
CA SER A 30 22.93 0.64 4.15
C SER A 30 21.66 1.17 4.84
N SER A 31 21.73 1.42 6.14
CA SER A 31 20.61 2.01 6.90
C SER A 31 20.28 3.43 6.41
N LEU A 32 21.30 4.25 6.15
CA LEU A 32 21.10 5.60 5.60
C LEU A 32 20.41 5.54 4.22
N TRP A 33 20.84 4.62 3.35
CA TRP A 33 20.19 4.41 2.05
C TRP A 33 18.71 4.06 2.22
N LEU A 34 18.40 3.08 3.08
CA LEU A 34 17.01 2.66 3.34
C LEU A 34 16.19 3.80 3.94
N LEU A 35 16.75 4.58 4.87
CA LEU A 35 16.07 5.74 5.46
C LEU A 35 15.80 6.83 4.43
N VAL A 36 16.76 7.12 3.53
CA VAL A 36 16.58 8.15 2.49
C VAL A 36 15.49 7.76 1.50
N ILE A 37 15.53 6.54 0.95
CA ILE A 37 14.49 6.10 0.01
C ILE A 37 13.12 5.99 0.69
N GLY A 38 13.09 5.51 1.94
CA GLY A 38 11.87 5.39 2.72
C GLY A 38 11.29 6.75 3.08
N TRP A 39 12.13 7.72 3.43
CA TRP A 39 11.67 9.10 3.66
C TRP A 39 11.06 9.72 2.40
N ILE A 40 11.72 9.56 1.25
CA ILE A 40 11.20 10.06 -0.04
C ILE A 40 9.87 9.39 -0.38
N ALA A 41 9.76 8.07 -0.21
CA ALA A 41 8.57 7.31 -0.58
C ALA A 41 7.42 7.48 0.42
N PHE A 42 7.69 7.42 1.73
CA PHE A 42 6.66 7.25 2.75
C PHE A 42 6.63 8.34 3.81
N GLY A 43 7.75 9.05 4.07
CA GLY A 43 7.83 10.04 5.14
C GLY A 43 7.48 11.46 4.70
N TRP A 44 8.00 11.92 3.57
CA TRP A 44 7.86 13.31 3.15
C TRP A 44 6.41 13.73 2.96
N ASN A 45 5.96 14.76 3.68
CA ASN A 45 4.58 15.27 3.69
C ASN A 45 3.50 14.23 4.09
N LEU A 46 3.84 13.20 4.86
CA LEU A 46 2.91 12.14 5.22
C LEU A 46 1.67 12.66 5.97
N GLY A 47 1.82 13.62 6.88
CA GLY A 47 0.75 14.20 7.68
C GLY A 47 0.22 15.54 7.16
N ASN A 48 0.73 16.07 6.06
CA ASN A 48 0.32 17.39 5.55
C ASN A 48 -0.93 17.34 4.67
N VAL A 49 -1.40 16.15 4.36
CA VAL A 49 -2.59 15.88 3.56
C VAL A 49 -3.66 15.30 4.48
N GLY A 50 -4.88 15.81 4.41
CA GLY A 50 -6.01 15.27 5.16
C GLY A 50 -6.31 13.81 4.83
N LEU A 51 -7.10 13.16 5.68
CA LEU A 51 -7.49 11.77 5.46
C LEU A 51 -8.34 11.64 4.20
N ILE A 52 -8.04 10.63 3.39
CA ILE A 52 -8.67 10.43 2.08
C ILE A 52 -9.94 9.57 2.25
N ASP A 53 -11.11 10.16 1.94
CA ASP A 53 -12.36 9.43 1.92
C ASP A 53 -12.37 8.35 0.80
N GLU A 54 -13.10 7.28 1.03
CA GLU A 54 -13.99 6.92 2.15
C GLU A 54 -13.27 6.16 3.26
N THR A 55 -12.23 5.39 2.88
CA THR A 55 -11.74 4.26 3.69
C THR A 55 -10.85 4.69 4.84
N GLU A 56 -9.93 5.64 4.62
CA GLU A 56 -8.92 6.00 5.62
C GLU A 56 -9.53 6.59 6.91
N PRO A 57 -10.50 7.53 6.84
CA PRO A 57 -11.13 8.06 8.05
C PRO A 57 -11.94 7.03 8.84
N LEU A 58 -12.45 5.99 8.18
CA LEU A 58 -13.14 4.89 8.85
C LEU A 58 -12.21 4.12 9.79
N PHE A 59 -10.97 3.86 9.36
CA PHE A 59 -9.95 3.23 10.20
C PHE A 59 -9.49 4.18 11.31
N ALA A 60 -9.22 5.43 10.94
CA ALA A 60 -8.76 6.47 11.86
C ALA A 60 -9.73 6.69 13.02
N GLU A 61 -11.02 6.81 12.74
CA GLU A 61 -12.05 7.00 13.76
C GLU A 61 -12.24 5.76 14.63
N ALA A 62 -12.26 4.56 14.03
CA ALA A 62 -12.38 3.33 14.81
C ALA A 62 -11.20 3.16 15.79
N SER A 63 -9.99 3.53 15.39
CA SER A 63 -8.80 3.52 16.25
C SER A 63 -8.88 4.58 17.35
N ARG A 64 -9.42 5.78 17.02
CA ARG A 64 -9.67 6.83 18.00
C ARG A 64 -10.70 6.40 19.04
N GLN A 65 -11.78 5.74 18.61
CA GLN A 65 -12.79 5.21 19.53
C GLN A 65 -12.21 4.18 20.49
N MET A 66 -11.34 3.26 20.02
CA MET A 66 -10.65 2.32 20.90
C MET A 66 -9.86 3.03 22.01
N LEU A 67 -9.17 4.12 21.66
CA LEU A 67 -8.38 4.89 22.63
C LEU A 67 -9.28 5.64 23.63
N VAL A 68 -10.35 6.28 23.17
CA VAL A 68 -11.24 7.11 24.00
C VAL A 68 -12.13 6.27 24.92
N THR A 69 -12.64 5.14 24.41
CA THR A 69 -13.55 4.27 25.17
C THR A 69 -12.81 3.25 26.03
N GLY A 70 -11.52 2.99 25.74
CA GLY A 70 -10.77 1.88 26.35
C GLY A 70 -11.17 0.50 25.83
N ASP A 71 -12.03 0.41 24.82
CA ASP A 71 -12.45 -0.86 24.22
C ASP A 71 -11.53 -1.27 23.07
N TRP A 72 -10.52 -2.07 23.36
CA TRP A 72 -9.55 -2.58 22.40
C TRP A 72 -10.01 -3.85 21.67
N ILE A 73 -11.23 -4.33 21.92
CA ILE A 73 -11.78 -5.55 21.34
C ILE A 73 -12.70 -5.22 20.16
N THR A 74 -13.68 -4.33 20.37
CA THR A 74 -14.70 -4.01 19.37
C THR A 74 -14.40 -2.69 18.69
N PRO A 75 -14.13 -2.65 17.39
CA PRO A 75 -14.00 -1.40 16.64
C PRO A 75 -15.38 -0.77 16.41
N PHE A 76 -15.48 0.55 16.63
CA PHE A 76 -16.69 1.34 16.43
C PHE A 76 -16.45 2.48 15.43
N PHE A 77 -17.45 2.75 14.60
CA PHE A 77 -17.50 3.92 13.75
C PHE A 77 -18.90 4.52 13.80
N ASN A 78 -19.00 5.82 14.11
CA ASN A 78 -20.27 6.57 14.13
C ASN A 78 -21.34 5.95 15.05
N GLY A 79 -20.93 5.39 16.18
CA GLY A 79 -21.80 4.73 17.15
C GLY A 79 -22.15 3.27 16.84
N GLU A 80 -21.75 2.74 15.68
CA GLU A 80 -22.01 1.37 15.25
C GLU A 80 -20.73 0.52 15.26
N THR A 81 -20.89 -0.80 15.44
CA THR A 81 -19.78 -1.76 15.36
C THR A 81 -19.26 -1.87 13.92
N ARG A 82 -17.94 -1.98 13.77
CA ARG A 82 -17.27 -2.06 12.47
C ARG A 82 -16.44 -3.34 12.34
N PHE A 83 -16.97 -4.36 11.69
CA PHE A 83 -16.35 -5.69 11.56
C PHE A 83 -15.76 -6.00 10.19
N ASP A 84 -15.34 -4.99 9.41
CA ASP A 84 -14.76 -5.21 8.09
C ASP A 84 -13.29 -5.66 8.11
N LYS A 85 -12.57 -5.39 9.20
CA LYS A 85 -11.17 -5.82 9.42
C LYS A 85 -10.90 -6.21 10.86
N PRO A 86 -9.92 -7.14 11.09
CA PRO A 86 -9.43 -7.47 12.42
C PRO A 86 -8.63 -6.34 13.08
N ALA A 87 -8.22 -6.56 14.31
CA ALA A 87 -7.80 -5.51 15.23
C ALA A 87 -6.43 -4.88 14.98
N LEU A 88 -5.47 -5.54 14.33
CA LEU A 88 -4.07 -5.13 14.37
C LEU A 88 -3.83 -3.71 13.86
N ILE A 89 -4.48 -3.31 12.76
CA ILE A 89 -4.33 -1.95 12.23
C ILE A 89 -4.88 -0.91 13.21
N TYR A 90 -6.03 -1.18 13.83
CA TYR A 90 -6.63 -0.28 14.82
C TYR A 90 -5.74 -0.15 16.05
N TRP A 91 -5.16 -1.25 16.54
CA TRP A 91 -4.22 -1.23 17.66
C TRP A 91 -2.97 -0.42 17.34
N CYS A 92 -2.36 -0.64 16.16
CA CYS A 92 -1.18 0.11 15.74
C CYS A 92 -1.46 1.62 15.67
N GLN A 93 -2.61 2.02 15.13
CA GLN A 93 -3.01 3.42 15.06
C GLN A 93 -3.34 3.98 16.45
N ALA A 94 -4.05 3.25 17.31
CA ALA A 94 -4.36 3.69 18.67
C ALA A 94 -3.09 3.87 19.53
N ILE A 95 -2.10 2.99 19.37
CA ILE A 95 -0.78 3.14 19.99
C ILE A 95 -0.07 4.40 19.44
N ALA A 96 -0.10 4.62 18.12
CA ALA A 96 0.48 5.82 17.54
C ALA A 96 -0.22 7.10 18.06
N TYR A 97 -1.54 7.08 18.23
CA TYR A 97 -2.30 8.18 18.83
C TYR A 97 -1.90 8.45 20.28
N SER A 98 -1.65 7.42 21.07
CA SER A 98 -1.22 7.59 22.46
C SER A 98 0.15 8.27 22.60
N ILE A 99 1.00 8.17 21.56
CA ILE A 99 2.36 8.75 21.54
C ILE A 99 2.38 10.14 20.90
N MET A 100 1.66 10.30 19.78
CA MET A 100 1.75 11.48 18.89
C MET A 100 0.50 12.35 18.90
N GLY A 101 -0.55 11.95 19.63
CA GLY A 101 -1.88 12.53 19.51
C GLY A 101 -2.64 12.06 18.28
N VAL A 102 -3.93 12.40 18.22
CA VAL A 102 -4.82 12.04 17.09
C VAL A 102 -4.55 13.00 15.93
N ASN A 103 -3.85 12.52 14.92
CA ASN A 103 -3.49 13.29 13.73
C ASN A 103 -3.18 12.37 12.54
N GLU A 104 -3.04 12.93 11.34
CA GLU A 104 -2.82 12.20 10.09
C GLU A 104 -1.49 11.42 10.08
N TRP A 105 -0.43 11.92 10.74
CA TRP A 105 0.83 11.19 10.91
C TRP A 105 0.61 9.89 11.65
N ALA A 106 -0.05 9.95 12.79
CA ALA A 106 -0.29 8.79 13.64
C ALA A 106 -1.16 7.73 12.95
N VAL A 107 -2.12 8.15 12.12
CA VAL A 107 -2.94 7.25 11.28
C VAL A 107 -2.07 6.46 10.29
N ARG A 108 -1.06 7.09 9.67
CA ARG A 108 -0.31 6.55 8.51
C ARG A 108 1.00 5.87 8.87
N ILE A 109 1.61 6.21 10.01
CA ILE A 109 2.89 5.63 10.46
C ILE A 109 2.88 4.10 10.47
N PRO A 110 1.84 3.38 10.92
CA PRO A 110 1.85 1.91 10.89
C PRO A 110 2.08 1.34 9.49
N SER A 111 1.44 1.93 8.47
CA SER A 111 1.62 1.54 7.07
C SER A 111 3.03 1.86 6.56
N ALA A 112 3.55 3.05 6.86
CA ALA A 112 4.90 3.46 6.47
C ALA A 112 5.98 2.54 7.10
N LEU A 113 5.85 2.20 8.38
CA LEU A 113 6.77 1.28 9.06
C LEU A 113 6.69 -0.14 8.52
N ALA A 114 5.50 -0.65 8.19
CA ALA A 114 5.33 -1.95 7.56
C ALA A 114 6.01 -2.02 6.18
N ALA A 115 5.87 -0.95 5.37
CA ALA A 115 6.59 -0.82 4.09
C ALA A 115 8.11 -0.84 4.30
N MET A 116 8.62 -0.03 5.22
CA MET A 116 10.05 0.01 5.54
C MET A 116 10.58 -1.32 6.05
N GLY A 117 9.81 -2.04 6.87
CA GLY A 117 10.19 -3.35 7.39
C GLY A 117 10.41 -4.39 6.30
N VAL A 118 9.48 -4.52 5.35
CA VAL A 118 9.61 -5.47 4.24
C VAL A 118 10.73 -5.07 3.28
N ILE A 119 10.95 -3.77 3.04
CA ILE A 119 12.05 -3.28 2.20
C ILE A 119 13.41 -3.58 2.83
N ALA A 120 13.56 -3.31 4.12
CA ALA A 120 14.79 -3.60 4.86
C ALA A 120 15.11 -5.11 4.86
N LEU A 121 14.10 -5.95 5.07
CA LEU A 121 14.26 -7.40 5.04
C LEU A 121 14.60 -7.91 3.63
N ALA A 122 14.00 -7.32 2.59
CA ALA A 122 14.33 -7.64 1.20
C ALA A 122 15.77 -7.24 0.85
N PHE A 123 16.21 -6.03 1.27
CA PHE A 123 17.59 -5.60 1.13
C PHE A 123 18.55 -6.60 1.77
N TYR A 124 18.29 -6.97 3.03
CA TYR A 124 19.08 -7.96 3.76
C TYR A 124 19.10 -9.31 3.02
N THR A 125 17.94 -9.81 2.58
CA THR A 125 17.83 -11.11 1.90
C THR A 125 18.62 -11.15 0.59
N VAL A 126 18.54 -10.11 -0.23
CA VAL A 126 19.28 -10.00 -1.49
C VAL A 126 20.80 -9.89 -1.22
N GLN A 127 21.19 -9.09 -0.23
CA GLN A 127 22.59 -8.96 0.17
C GLN A 127 23.15 -10.30 0.67
N TRP A 128 22.41 -11.00 1.52
CA TRP A 128 22.77 -12.32 2.03
C TRP A 128 22.87 -13.36 0.90
N TYR A 129 21.93 -13.34 -0.05
CA TYR A 129 21.93 -14.22 -1.21
C TYR A 129 23.23 -14.10 -2.02
N PHE A 130 23.65 -12.88 -2.34
CA PHE A 130 24.88 -12.66 -3.10
C PHE A 130 26.13 -12.96 -2.27
N ALA A 131 26.13 -12.70 -0.96
CA ALA A 131 27.24 -13.10 -0.09
C ALA A 131 27.46 -14.63 -0.12
N LYS A 132 26.36 -15.41 -0.06
CA LYS A 132 26.43 -16.87 -0.18
C LYS A 132 26.82 -17.35 -1.58
N LYS A 133 26.40 -16.65 -2.61
CA LYS A 133 26.80 -16.93 -3.98
C LYS A 133 28.30 -16.69 -4.19
N ASP A 134 28.82 -15.56 -3.71
CA ASP A 134 30.25 -15.23 -3.78
C ASP A 134 31.11 -16.26 -3.03
N GLU A 135 30.65 -16.73 -1.85
CA GLU A 135 31.32 -17.80 -1.09
C GLU A 135 31.40 -19.11 -1.87
N LEU A 136 30.31 -19.51 -2.55
CA LEU A 136 30.28 -20.75 -3.36
C LEU A 136 31.12 -20.65 -4.65
N GLU A 137 31.09 -19.50 -5.30
CA GLU A 137 31.84 -19.23 -6.53
C GLU A 137 33.32 -18.93 -6.25
N GLN A 138 33.71 -18.78 -4.97
CA GLN A 138 35.05 -18.36 -4.53
C GLN A 138 35.52 -17.05 -5.17
N VAL A 139 34.55 -16.14 -5.44
CA VAL A 139 34.76 -14.83 -6.08
C VAL A 139 34.04 -13.78 -5.28
N THR A 140 34.71 -12.73 -4.83
CA THR A 140 34.08 -11.61 -4.15
C THR A 140 33.68 -10.55 -5.16
N ASN A 141 32.37 -10.32 -5.35
CA ASN A 141 31.83 -9.27 -6.21
C ASN A 141 30.96 -8.30 -5.41
N LEU A 142 31.62 -7.42 -4.65
CA LEU A 142 30.96 -6.45 -3.78
C LEU A 142 30.01 -5.48 -4.51
N PRO A 143 30.37 -4.92 -5.69
CA PRO A 143 29.43 -4.10 -6.44
C PRO A 143 28.13 -4.81 -6.76
N ARG A 144 28.20 -6.07 -7.24
CA ARG A 144 27.03 -6.87 -7.54
C ARG A 144 26.16 -7.07 -6.31
N ARG A 145 26.77 -7.40 -5.18
CA ARG A 145 26.07 -7.65 -3.90
C ARG A 145 25.34 -6.41 -3.39
N TYR A 146 26.07 -5.28 -3.21
CA TYR A 146 25.50 -4.06 -2.62
C TYR A 146 24.55 -3.33 -3.56
N PHE A 147 24.92 -3.16 -4.84
CA PHE A 147 24.05 -2.46 -5.79
C PHE A 147 22.78 -3.23 -6.10
N THR A 148 22.82 -4.57 -6.21
CA THR A 148 21.58 -5.34 -6.44
C THR A 148 20.63 -5.23 -5.26
N ALA A 149 21.14 -5.29 -4.02
CA ALA A 149 20.32 -5.11 -2.83
C ALA A 149 19.75 -3.66 -2.77
N ALA A 150 20.56 -2.66 -3.08
CA ALA A 150 20.13 -1.26 -3.10
C ALA A 150 19.08 -1.00 -4.19
N ILE A 151 19.25 -1.59 -5.38
CA ILE A 151 18.27 -1.51 -6.47
C ILE A 151 16.97 -2.21 -6.06
N ALA A 152 17.02 -3.42 -5.50
CA ALA A 152 15.82 -4.12 -5.06
C ALA A 152 15.01 -3.30 -4.05
N ALA A 153 15.69 -2.71 -3.06
CA ALA A 153 15.05 -1.82 -2.08
C ALA A 153 14.45 -0.56 -2.73
N ALA A 154 15.19 0.07 -3.67
CA ALA A 154 14.71 1.26 -4.36
C ALA A 154 13.50 0.96 -5.27
N LEU A 155 13.54 -0.13 -6.05
CA LEU A 155 12.41 -0.56 -6.89
C LEU A 155 11.17 -0.88 -6.06
N MET A 156 11.37 -1.46 -4.86
CA MET A 156 10.29 -1.77 -3.94
C MET A 156 9.71 -0.51 -3.31
N ALA A 157 10.52 0.47 -2.92
CA ALA A 157 10.06 1.72 -2.31
C ALA A 157 9.46 2.69 -3.33
N LEU A 158 10.06 2.78 -4.52
CA LEU A 158 9.80 3.82 -5.53
C LEU A 158 8.93 3.27 -6.67
N ASN A 159 7.73 2.81 -6.34
CA ASN A 159 6.69 2.46 -7.30
C ASN A 159 5.33 2.94 -6.77
N ALA A 160 4.36 3.14 -7.66
CA ALA A 160 3.09 3.76 -7.32
C ALA A 160 2.29 2.95 -6.28
N GLU A 161 2.20 1.62 -6.42
CA GLU A 161 1.46 0.76 -5.48
C GLU A 161 2.01 0.86 -4.05
N MET A 162 3.32 0.72 -3.87
CA MET A 162 3.93 0.80 -2.54
C MET A 162 3.79 2.19 -1.93
N ILE A 163 3.92 3.26 -2.75
CA ILE A 163 3.78 4.64 -2.27
C ILE A 163 2.34 4.92 -1.83
N VAL A 164 1.36 4.60 -2.64
CA VAL A 164 -0.05 4.86 -2.33
C VAL A 164 -0.45 4.15 -1.02
N TRP A 165 -0.22 2.85 -0.93
CA TRP A 165 -0.64 2.06 0.23
C TRP A 165 0.27 2.25 1.46
N GLY A 166 1.55 2.57 1.27
CA GLY A 166 2.47 2.89 2.36
C GLY A 166 2.19 4.25 3.01
N ARG A 167 1.46 5.12 2.32
CA ARG A 167 1.05 6.45 2.81
C ARG A 167 -0.42 6.51 3.22
N ALA A 168 -1.16 5.43 3.09
CA ALA A 168 -2.56 5.35 3.49
C ALA A 168 -2.70 4.65 4.85
N GLY A 169 -3.51 5.21 5.74
CA GLY A 169 -3.78 4.67 7.06
C GLY A 169 -4.79 3.52 7.04
N VAL A 170 -4.56 2.50 6.20
CA VAL A 170 -5.42 1.34 6.02
C VAL A 170 -4.66 0.03 6.19
N SER A 171 -5.37 -1.08 6.26
CA SER A 171 -4.79 -2.41 6.54
C SER A 171 -3.91 -3.00 5.44
N ASP A 172 -3.96 -2.48 4.21
CA ASP A 172 -3.39 -3.14 3.03
C ASP A 172 -1.86 -3.21 3.07
N MET A 173 -1.18 -2.11 3.43
CA MET A 173 0.27 -2.12 3.55
C MET A 173 0.76 -2.92 4.76
N LEU A 174 0.03 -2.90 5.88
CA LEU A 174 0.37 -3.72 7.04
C LEU A 174 0.29 -5.22 6.70
N LEU A 175 -0.73 -5.62 5.95
CA LEU A 175 -0.84 -6.98 5.41
C LEU A 175 0.34 -7.32 4.49
N ASN A 176 0.67 -6.42 3.55
CA ASN A 176 1.80 -6.61 2.64
C ASN A 176 3.13 -6.75 3.39
N GLY A 177 3.35 -5.91 4.41
CA GLY A 177 4.52 -5.99 5.29
C GLY A 177 4.60 -7.33 6.01
N CYS A 178 3.49 -7.82 6.56
CA CYS A 178 3.42 -9.11 7.21
C CYS A 178 3.64 -10.27 6.22
N ILE A 179 2.92 -10.32 5.09
CA ILE A 179 3.03 -11.41 4.09
C ILE A 179 4.41 -11.40 3.44
N GLY A 180 4.90 -10.25 2.98
CA GLY A 180 6.20 -10.14 2.33
C GLY A 180 7.34 -10.53 3.27
N SER A 181 7.29 -10.06 4.52
CA SER A 181 8.29 -10.46 5.54
C SER A 181 8.18 -11.93 5.90
N THR A 182 6.97 -12.50 5.97
CA THR A 182 6.74 -13.94 6.17
C THR A 182 7.47 -14.76 5.10
N LEU A 183 7.27 -14.41 3.83
CA LEU A 183 7.85 -15.14 2.70
C LEU A 183 9.38 -14.98 2.64
N LEU A 184 9.92 -13.80 2.95
CA LEU A 184 11.37 -13.59 3.06
C LEU A 184 11.98 -14.35 4.24
N CYS A 185 11.33 -14.35 5.40
CA CYS A 185 11.75 -15.16 6.54
C CYS A 185 11.71 -16.66 6.22
N PHE A 186 10.65 -17.14 5.58
CA PHE A 186 10.58 -18.52 5.12
C PHE A 186 11.76 -18.87 4.21
N PHE A 187 12.06 -18.04 3.20
CA PHE A 187 13.20 -18.28 2.32
C PHE A 187 14.53 -18.30 3.08
N LEU A 188 14.76 -17.36 3.99
CA LEU A 188 15.99 -17.33 4.81
C LEU A 188 16.10 -18.57 5.71
N GLY A 189 15.00 -19.03 6.29
CA GLY A 189 14.95 -20.27 7.06
C GLY A 189 15.30 -21.50 6.22
N TYR A 190 14.72 -21.59 5.03
CA TYR A 190 14.99 -22.64 4.04
C TYR A 190 16.44 -22.65 3.59
N ALA A 191 16.97 -21.49 3.23
CA ALA A 191 18.27 -21.34 2.61
C ALA A 191 19.45 -21.47 3.60
N GLN A 192 19.24 -21.18 4.89
CA GLN A 192 20.28 -21.28 5.91
C GLN A 192 20.34 -22.65 6.59
N ASN A 193 19.37 -23.51 6.38
CA ASN A 193 19.31 -24.83 7.02
C ASN A 193 20.06 -25.87 6.19
N ASN A 194 21.37 -25.98 6.40
CA ASN A 194 22.24 -26.97 5.76
C ASN A 194 22.50 -28.22 6.63
N SER A 195 21.86 -28.31 7.81
CA SER A 195 22.08 -29.46 8.68
C SER A 195 21.32 -30.69 8.14
N PRO A 196 21.98 -31.84 7.98
CA PRO A 196 21.25 -33.09 7.78
C PRO A 196 20.32 -33.28 8.99
N ILE A 197 19.15 -33.84 8.73
CA ILE A 197 18.13 -34.13 9.75
C ILE A 197 18.77 -34.91 10.88
N VAL A 198 19.27 -34.23 11.90
CA VAL A 198 19.78 -34.88 13.10
C VAL A 198 18.56 -35.24 13.94
N THR A 199 18.37 -36.54 14.00
CA THR A 199 17.51 -37.31 14.92
C THR A 199 16.96 -36.55 16.12
N ALA A 200 15.62 -36.53 16.19
CA ALA A 200 14.75 -36.58 17.35
C ALA A 200 15.27 -35.99 18.67
N ASN A 201 15.45 -34.68 18.73
CA ASN A 201 15.35 -33.94 19.98
C ASN A 201 14.50 -32.70 19.71
N TRP A 202 13.61 -32.36 20.63
CA TRP A 202 12.69 -31.22 20.62
C TRP A 202 13.46 -29.90 20.49
N ARG A 203 14.00 -29.60 19.30
CA ARG A 203 14.65 -28.31 19.03
C ARG A 203 13.61 -27.40 18.38
N LEU A 204 13.58 -26.17 18.82
CA LEU A 204 12.76 -25.12 18.20
C LEU A 204 13.17 -24.98 16.72
N PRO A 205 12.23 -24.66 15.83
CA PRO A 205 12.52 -24.31 14.45
C PRO A 205 13.53 -23.16 14.37
N ASN A 206 14.22 -23.05 13.23
CA ASN A 206 15.10 -21.91 12.96
C ASN A 206 14.37 -20.58 13.26
N LYS A 207 15.11 -19.61 13.82
CA LYS A 207 14.59 -18.27 14.15
C LYS A 207 13.78 -17.62 13.03
N TRP A 208 14.12 -17.87 11.78
CA TRP A 208 13.41 -17.33 10.61
C TRP A 208 12.05 -17.97 10.42
N TYR A 209 11.91 -19.28 10.65
CA TYR A 209 10.60 -19.94 10.65
C TYR A 209 9.73 -19.45 11.81
N LEU A 210 10.31 -19.24 13.01
CA LEU A 210 9.60 -18.66 14.14
C LEU A 210 9.09 -17.24 13.82
N ALA A 211 9.95 -16.40 13.24
CA ALA A 211 9.56 -15.06 12.77
C ALA A 211 8.43 -15.12 11.74
N SER A 212 8.49 -16.09 10.81
CA SER A 212 7.46 -16.32 9.81
C SER A 212 6.09 -16.60 10.47
N TYR A 213 6.03 -17.44 11.51
CA TYR A 213 4.78 -17.73 12.23
C TYR A 213 4.20 -16.52 12.97
N VAL A 214 5.05 -15.72 13.62
CA VAL A 214 4.63 -14.46 14.25
C VAL A 214 4.06 -13.49 13.22
N LEU A 215 4.70 -13.37 12.06
CA LEU A 215 4.24 -12.52 10.96
C LEU A 215 2.95 -13.02 10.31
N ILE A 216 2.75 -14.35 10.19
CA ILE A 216 1.47 -14.94 9.76
C ILE A 216 0.36 -14.56 10.74
N ALA A 217 0.61 -14.67 12.06
CA ALA A 217 -0.36 -14.25 13.05
C ALA A 217 -0.71 -12.76 12.92
N GLY A 218 0.29 -11.90 12.68
CA GLY A 218 0.09 -10.49 12.36
C GLY A 218 -0.74 -10.28 11.10
N ALA A 219 -0.50 -11.04 10.04
CA ALA A 219 -1.27 -10.99 8.79
C ALA A 219 -2.74 -11.39 9.02
N ILE A 220 -2.99 -12.44 9.83
CA ILE A 220 -4.34 -12.88 10.22
C ILE A 220 -5.04 -11.78 11.03
N LEU A 221 -4.37 -11.17 11.99
CA LEU A 221 -4.90 -10.05 12.79
C LEU A 221 -5.06 -8.74 11.97
N THR A 222 -4.51 -8.68 10.76
CA THR A 222 -4.66 -7.54 9.85
C THR A 222 -5.84 -7.69 8.89
N LYS A 223 -6.01 -8.88 8.27
CA LYS A 223 -7.01 -9.05 7.20
C LYS A 223 -7.67 -10.45 7.19
N GLY A 224 -7.47 -11.25 8.23
CA GLY A 224 -8.10 -12.55 8.41
C GLY A 224 -7.44 -13.69 7.61
N PRO A 225 -8.24 -14.64 7.07
CA PRO A 225 -7.74 -15.88 6.49
C PRO A 225 -6.72 -15.73 5.36
N VAL A 226 -6.80 -14.67 4.57
CA VAL A 226 -5.84 -14.40 3.47
C VAL A 226 -4.40 -14.29 3.99
N GLY A 227 -4.23 -13.88 5.26
CA GLY A 227 -2.92 -13.74 5.91
C GLY A 227 -2.16 -15.06 6.08
N ILE A 228 -2.85 -16.20 6.11
CA ILE A 228 -2.23 -17.53 6.16
C ILE A 228 -2.36 -18.27 4.83
N VAL A 229 -3.51 -18.14 4.15
CA VAL A 229 -3.79 -18.89 2.92
C VAL A 229 -2.80 -18.51 1.81
N LEU A 230 -2.60 -17.22 1.57
CA LEU A 230 -1.76 -16.76 0.48
C LEU A 230 -0.28 -17.14 0.66
N PRO A 231 0.40 -16.82 1.77
CA PRO A 231 1.77 -17.27 1.97
C PRO A 231 1.88 -18.80 2.05
N GLY A 232 0.91 -19.49 2.65
CA GLY A 232 0.87 -20.95 2.73
C GLY A 232 0.83 -21.61 1.35
N LEU A 233 0.00 -21.13 0.43
CA LEU A 233 -0.06 -21.63 -0.95
C LEU A 233 1.28 -21.44 -1.68
N ILE A 234 1.93 -20.28 -1.52
CA ILE A 234 3.22 -19.99 -2.14
C ILE A 234 4.33 -20.91 -1.59
N MET A 235 4.38 -21.08 -0.27
CA MET A 235 5.35 -21.95 0.39
C MET A 235 5.18 -23.41 -0.03
N ILE A 236 3.93 -23.89 -0.08
CA ILE A 236 3.59 -25.25 -0.53
C ILE A 236 3.97 -25.43 -2.00
N ALA A 237 3.60 -24.49 -2.86
CA ALA A 237 3.95 -24.56 -4.29
C ALA A 237 5.47 -24.61 -4.49
N PHE A 238 6.23 -23.82 -3.76
CA PHE A 238 7.69 -23.85 -3.79
C PHE A 238 8.23 -25.19 -3.29
N ALA A 239 7.77 -25.69 -2.14
CA ALA A 239 8.19 -26.95 -1.54
C ALA A 239 7.95 -28.16 -2.46
N LEU A 240 6.78 -28.18 -3.12
CA LEU A 240 6.41 -29.21 -4.11
C LEU A 240 7.26 -29.09 -5.38
N TYR A 241 7.52 -27.86 -5.85
CA TYR A 241 8.33 -27.63 -7.03
C TYR A 241 9.77 -28.12 -6.83
N VAL A 242 10.39 -27.80 -5.68
CA VAL A 242 11.77 -28.25 -5.36
C VAL A 242 11.83 -29.70 -4.85
N GLY A 243 10.69 -30.39 -4.71
CA GLY A 243 10.62 -31.80 -4.29
C GLY A 243 11.02 -32.03 -2.82
N LYS A 244 11.02 -31.01 -1.99
CA LYS A 244 11.48 -31.05 -0.59
C LYS A 244 10.34 -30.85 0.42
N PHE A 245 9.10 -31.15 0.04
CA PHE A 245 7.92 -30.91 0.87
C PHE A 245 8.04 -31.55 2.26
N TRP A 246 8.34 -32.84 2.36
CA TRP A 246 8.44 -33.54 3.65
C TRP A 246 9.65 -33.13 4.49
N GLU A 247 10.74 -32.73 3.83
CA GLU A 247 11.93 -32.19 4.49
C GLU A 247 11.59 -30.85 5.15
N LEU A 248 10.99 -29.91 4.39
CA LEU A 248 10.53 -28.62 4.88
C LEU A 248 9.45 -28.75 5.96
N TRP A 249 8.53 -29.69 5.82
CA TRP A 249 7.52 -29.97 6.83
C TRP A 249 8.15 -30.31 8.19
N ARG A 250 9.21 -31.13 8.19
CA ARG A 250 9.93 -31.48 9.41
C ARG A 250 10.74 -30.30 9.97
N GLU A 251 11.38 -29.52 9.11
CA GLU A 251 12.19 -28.36 9.51
C GLU A 251 11.35 -27.22 10.09
N MET A 252 10.23 -26.91 9.47
CA MET A 252 9.31 -25.87 9.88
C MET A 252 8.54 -26.23 11.15
N GLN A 253 8.26 -27.53 11.40
CA GLN A 253 7.39 -27.99 12.47
C GLN A 253 6.03 -27.25 12.48
N PRO A 254 5.20 -27.40 11.43
CA PRO A 254 4.01 -26.59 11.22
C PRO A 254 2.95 -26.74 12.33
N ILE A 255 2.96 -27.85 13.08
CA ILE A 255 2.08 -28.05 14.24
C ILE A 255 2.45 -27.05 15.34
N LEU A 256 3.75 -26.91 15.67
CA LEU A 256 4.22 -25.91 16.64
C LEU A 256 3.97 -24.50 16.08
N GLY A 257 4.25 -24.29 14.80
CA GLY A 257 4.00 -23.03 14.12
C GLY A 257 2.52 -22.61 14.20
N MET A 258 1.60 -23.54 13.93
CA MET A 258 0.17 -23.29 14.08
C MET A 258 -0.20 -22.96 15.55
N GLY A 259 0.41 -23.63 16.51
CA GLY A 259 0.28 -23.28 17.94
C GLY A 259 0.66 -21.81 18.20
N ILE A 260 1.80 -21.36 17.69
CA ILE A 260 2.24 -19.95 17.83
C ILE A 260 1.23 -19.00 17.17
N VAL A 261 0.80 -19.31 15.94
CA VAL A 261 -0.18 -18.51 15.21
C VAL A 261 -1.48 -18.40 15.99
N LEU A 262 -1.99 -19.50 16.53
CA LEU A 262 -3.24 -19.53 17.30
C LEU A 262 -3.09 -18.77 18.62
N VAL A 263 -2.01 -18.96 19.37
CA VAL A 263 -1.76 -18.23 20.65
C VAL A 263 -1.76 -16.72 20.45
N ILE A 264 -1.24 -16.22 19.32
CA ILE A 264 -1.15 -14.79 19.05
C ILE A 264 -2.47 -14.25 18.46
N SER A 265 -3.10 -14.96 17.51
CA SER A 265 -4.24 -14.41 16.77
C SER A 265 -5.59 -14.78 17.37
N LEU A 266 -5.77 -16.00 17.85
CA LEU A 266 -7.05 -16.54 18.31
C LEU A 266 -7.68 -15.77 19.49
N PRO A 267 -6.91 -15.25 20.49
CA PRO A 267 -7.50 -14.56 21.63
C PRO A 267 -8.43 -13.42 21.23
N TRP A 268 -8.01 -12.58 20.26
CA TRP A 268 -8.87 -11.48 19.80
C TRP A 268 -10.15 -12.00 19.12
N TYR A 269 -10.04 -13.02 18.26
CA TYR A 269 -11.21 -13.59 17.58
C TYR A 269 -12.21 -14.21 18.56
N VAL A 270 -11.71 -14.86 19.61
CA VAL A 270 -12.57 -15.41 20.67
C VAL A 270 -13.27 -14.29 21.44
N LEU A 271 -12.52 -13.27 21.85
CA LEU A 271 -13.07 -12.16 22.63
C LEU A 271 -14.11 -11.33 21.84
N VAL A 272 -13.82 -11.01 20.58
CA VAL A 272 -14.75 -10.24 19.74
C VAL A 272 -16.00 -11.04 19.40
N THR A 273 -15.85 -12.35 19.16
CA THR A 273 -17.00 -13.24 18.92
C THR A 273 -17.84 -13.43 20.18
N TRP A 274 -17.20 -13.63 21.33
CA TRP A 274 -17.92 -13.77 22.60
C TRP A 274 -18.74 -12.51 22.94
N ARG A 275 -18.17 -11.33 22.65
CA ARG A 275 -18.82 -10.05 22.95
C ARG A 275 -19.92 -9.67 21.95
N ASN A 276 -19.73 -9.96 20.65
CA ASN A 276 -20.60 -9.46 19.58
C ASN A 276 -21.38 -10.58 18.85
N GLY A 277 -21.13 -11.85 19.21
CA GLY A 277 -21.87 -13.00 18.70
C GLY A 277 -21.86 -13.15 17.17
N TRP A 278 -22.98 -13.53 16.62
CA TRP A 278 -23.17 -13.78 15.19
C TRP A 278 -23.01 -12.53 14.33
N ASN A 279 -23.20 -11.32 14.87
CA ASN A 279 -23.00 -10.08 14.12
C ASN A 279 -21.56 -9.96 13.60
N PHE A 280 -20.57 -10.32 14.44
CA PHE A 280 -19.17 -10.36 14.00
C PHE A 280 -18.93 -11.46 12.96
N ILE A 281 -19.45 -12.68 13.20
CA ILE A 281 -19.23 -13.82 12.30
C ILE A 281 -19.81 -13.54 10.91
N ASN A 282 -21.05 -13.09 10.83
CA ASN A 282 -21.71 -12.78 9.56
C ASN A 282 -21.00 -11.64 8.81
N ALA A 283 -20.71 -10.54 9.51
CA ALA A 283 -20.07 -9.39 8.86
C ALA A 283 -18.63 -9.71 8.41
N PHE A 284 -17.82 -10.33 9.28
CA PHE A 284 -16.41 -10.53 8.98
C PHE A 284 -16.16 -11.78 8.13
N PHE A 285 -16.60 -12.98 8.56
CA PHE A 285 -16.25 -14.22 7.86
C PHE A 285 -17.08 -14.42 6.59
N ILE A 286 -18.40 -14.17 6.63
CA ILE A 286 -19.26 -14.40 5.48
C ILE A 286 -19.08 -13.24 4.48
N TYR A 287 -19.57 -12.04 4.82
CA TYR A 287 -19.62 -10.92 3.89
C TYR A 287 -18.24 -10.42 3.44
N HIS A 288 -17.30 -10.18 4.38
CA HIS A 288 -16.01 -9.59 4.04
C HIS A 288 -14.94 -10.58 3.58
N ASN A 289 -15.13 -11.90 3.71
CA ASN A 289 -14.16 -12.88 3.25
C ASN A 289 -14.73 -13.83 2.19
N ILE A 290 -15.84 -14.56 2.46
CA ILE A 290 -16.39 -15.55 1.53
C ILE A 290 -17.03 -14.83 0.33
N ASP A 291 -18.01 -13.96 0.56
CA ASP A 291 -18.75 -13.31 -0.52
C ASP A 291 -17.82 -12.45 -1.42
N ARG A 292 -16.82 -11.77 -0.83
CA ARG A 292 -15.81 -11.02 -1.62
C ARG A 292 -14.98 -11.87 -2.57
N PHE A 293 -14.81 -13.15 -2.27
CA PHE A 293 -14.06 -14.04 -3.14
C PHE A 293 -14.94 -14.64 -4.23
N THR A 294 -16.20 -14.95 -3.90
CA THR A 294 -17.14 -15.67 -4.74
C THR A 294 -18.12 -14.79 -5.51
N GLU A 295 -18.37 -13.54 -5.04
CA GLU A 295 -19.37 -12.64 -5.59
C GLU A 295 -18.82 -11.23 -5.81
N VAL A 296 -19.58 -10.40 -6.51
CA VAL A 296 -19.28 -8.98 -6.70
C VAL A 296 -19.80 -8.20 -5.49
N VAL A 297 -18.91 -7.79 -4.59
CA VAL A 297 -19.24 -6.97 -3.42
C VAL A 297 -18.96 -5.51 -3.70
N ASN A 298 -19.91 -4.63 -3.32
CA ASN A 298 -19.82 -3.17 -3.49
C ASN A 298 -19.58 -2.69 -4.93
N GLY A 299 -20.01 -3.47 -5.94
CA GLY A 299 -19.82 -3.11 -7.34
C GLY A 299 -18.38 -3.21 -7.86
N HIS A 300 -17.46 -3.79 -7.10
CA HIS A 300 -16.05 -3.94 -7.49
C HIS A 300 -15.84 -5.14 -8.42
N SER A 301 -16.41 -5.09 -9.62
CA SER A 301 -16.13 -6.05 -10.70
C SER A 301 -15.14 -5.45 -11.70
N ALA A 302 -14.25 -6.29 -12.23
CA ALA A 302 -13.34 -5.88 -13.28
C ALA A 302 -13.03 -7.08 -14.21
N PRO A 303 -12.62 -6.84 -15.48
CA PRO A 303 -12.30 -7.89 -16.42
C PRO A 303 -11.08 -8.71 -15.95
N TRP A 304 -10.90 -9.90 -16.55
CA TRP A 304 -9.82 -10.82 -16.20
C TRP A 304 -8.42 -10.21 -16.33
N TYR A 305 -8.23 -9.26 -17.26
CA TYR A 305 -6.95 -8.60 -17.51
C TYR A 305 -6.66 -7.41 -16.56
N PHE A 306 -7.54 -7.11 -15.63
CA PHE A 306 -7.44 -5.97 -14.72
C PHE A 306 -6.07 -5.89 -14.02
N TYR A 307 -5.59 -7.01 -13.46
CA TYR A 307 -4.32 -7.00 -12.72
C TYR A 307 -3.10 -6.87 -13.61
N PHE A 308 -3.17 -7.16 -14.91
CA PHE A 308 -2.10 -6.82 -15.84
C PHE A 308 -1.91 -5.31 -15.91
N LEU A 309 -3.00 -4.54 -15.98
CA LEU A 309 -2.96 -3.08 -15.97
C LEU A 309 -2.50 -2.53 -14.63
N VAL A 310 -3.01 -3.09 -13.52
CA VAL A 310 -2.59 -2.66 -12.17
C VAL A 310 -1.10 -2.88 -11.97
N VAL A 311 -0.54 -4.02 -12.36
CA VAL A 311 0.90 -4.30 -12.25
C VAL A 311 1.70 -3.43 -13.21
N LEU A 312 1.21 -3.24 -14.45
CA LEU A 312 1.88 -2.39 -15.44
C LEU A 312 2.04 -0.95 -14.94
N LEU A 313 0.97 -0.37 -14.42
CA LEU A 313 0.96 1.02 -13.95
C LEU A 313 1.49 1.16 -12.51
N GLY A 314 1.11 0.25 -11.64
CA GLY A 314 1.49 0.27 -10.22
C GLY A 314 2.97 0.04 -9.97
N PHE A 315 3.65 -0.75 -10.82
CA PHE A 315 5.09 -0.96 -10.79
C PHE A 315 5.85 -0.17 -11.88
N ALA A 316 5.19 0.81 -12.52
CA ALA A 316 5.85 1.68 -13.51
C ALA A 316 7.01 2.48 -12.88
N PRO A 317 8.10 2.76 -13.64
CA PRO A 317 8.35 2.33 -15.02
C PRO A 317 9.02 0.95 -15.14
N TYR A 318 9.20 0.23 -14.04
CA TYR A 318 10.00 -1.00 -13.97
C TYR A 318 9.24 -2.26 -14.43
N SER A 319 7.92 -2.16 -14.53
CA SER A 319 7.02 -3.27 -14.90
C SER A 319 7.36 -3.92 -16.24
N VAL A 320 7.89 -3.17 -17.19
CA VAL A 320 8.30 -3.65 -18.51
C VAL A 320 9.45 -4.66 -18.47
N TYR A 321 10.18 -4.73 -17.36
CA TYR A 321 11.27 -5.70 -17.17
C TYR A 321 10.80 -7.02 -16.54
N ILE A 322 9.59 -7.07 -15.96
CA ILE A 322 9.05 -8.26 -15.31
C ILE A 322 8.99 -9.46 -16.26
N PRO A 323 8.48 -9.37 -17.51
CA PRO A 323 8.44 -10.51 -18.42
C PRO A 323 9.83 -11.10 -18.68
N ALA A 324 10.83 -10.24 -18.90
CA ALA A 324 12.21 -10.68 -19.11
C ALA A 324 12.82 -11.32 -17.85
N ALA A 325 12.53 -10.76 -16.67
CA ALA A 325 12.97 -11.32 -15.40
C ALA A 325 12.34 -12.69 -15.12
N LEU A 326 11.07 -12.90 -15.45
CA LEU A 326 10.39 -14.20 -15.33
C LEU A 326 10.98 -15.24 -16.31
N VAL A 327 11.19 -14.85 -17.59
CA VAL A 327 11.80 -15.74 -18.59
C VAL A 327 13.20 -16.16 -18.18
N ARG A 328 14.00 -15.25 -17.58
CA ARG A 328 15.34 -15.55 -17.06
C ARG A 328 15.33 -16.69 -16.03
N ILE A 329 14.29 -16.79 -15.21
CA ILE A 329 14.19 -17.85 -14.19
C ILE A 329 14.08 -19.24 -14.81
N ASN A 330 13.62 -19.34 -16.06
CA ASN A 330 13.48 -20.61 -16.79
C ASN A 330 12.73 -21.69 -15.97
N LEU A 331 11.54 -21.30 -15.49
CA LEU A 331 10.72 -22.13 -14.60
C LEU A 331 10.47 -23.55 -15.14
N LEU A 332 10.46 -23.74 -16.46
CA LEU A 332 10.23 -25.05 -17.08
C LEU A 332 11.40 -26.03 -16.91
N GLN A 333 12.60 -25.54 -16.62
CA GLN A 333 13.78 -26.39 -16.41
C GLN A 333 13.95 -26.81 -14.94
N ARG A 334 12.94 -27.50 -14.41
CA ARG A 334 12.90 -27.95 -13.02
C ARG A 334 14.17 -28.72 -12.59
N SER A 335 14.72 -29.58 -13.48
CA SER A 335 15.91 -30.39 -13.18
C SER A 335 17.17 -29.58 -12.85
N GLN A 336 17.28 -28.37 -13.40
CA GLN A 336 18.38 -27.46 -13.06
C GLN A 336 18.22 -26.89 -11.64
N TRP A 337 17.01 -26.50 -11.28
CA TRP A 337 16.70 -25.97 -9.96
C TRP A 337 16.87 -27.00 -8.84
N LEU A 338 16.52 -28.25 -9.11
CA LEU A 338 16.71 -29.35 -8.15
C LEU A 338 18.19 -29.65 -7.82
N LYS A 339 19.10 -29.30 -8.72
CA LYS A 339 20.56 -29.51 -8.54
C LYS A 339 21.22 -28.31 -7.83
N GLN A 340 20.57 -27.16 -7.76
CA GLN A 340 21.12 -25.98 -7.12
C GLN A 340 21.03 -26.09 -5.59
N GLU A 341 21.98 -25.46 -4.90
CA GLU A 341 21.92 -25.31 -3.47
C GLU A 341 20.71 -24.46 -3.07
N ARG A 342 20.17 -24.71 -1.88
CA ARG A 342 19.01 -23.99 -1.33
C ARG A 342 19.21 -22.48 -1.35
N SER A 343 20.42 -22.03 -1.00
CA SER A 343 20.81 -20.62 -0.98
C SER A 343 20.71 -19.93 -2.34
N GLN A 344 20.81 -20.69 -3.44
CA GLN A 344 20.79 -20.17 -4.83
C GLN A 344 19.38 -20.13 -5.45
N GLN A 345 18.36 -20.56 -4.73
CA GLN A 345 17.00 -20.69 -5.25
C GLN A 345 16.11 -19.43 -5.03
N LEU A 346 16.69 -18.28 -4.62
CA LEU A 346 15.94 -17.04 -4.39
C LEU A 346 15.13 -16.61 -5.62
N GLY A 347 15.75 -16.64 -6.81
CA GLY A 347 15.08 -16.28 -8.05
C GLY A 347 13.84 -17.14 -8.33
N LEU A 348 13.96 -18.46 -8.14
CA LEU A 348 12.83 -19.40 -8.26
C LEU A 348 11.73 -19.07 -7.25
N PHE A 349 12.10 -18.86 -5.99
CA PHE A 349 11.14 -18.59 -4.91
C PHE A 349 10.32 -17.32 -5.17
N VAL A 350 10.99 -16.21 -5.51
CA VAL A 350 10.28 -14.96 -5.78
C VAL A 350 9.47 -14.99 -7.08
N CYS A 351 9.88 -15.82 -8.07
CA CYS A 351 9.08 -16.08 -9.27
C CYS A 351 7.75 -16.79 -8.91
N LEU A 352 7.81 -17.84 -8.10
CA LEU A 352 6.60 -18.54 -7.63
C LEU A 352 5.75 -17.65 -6.72
N TRP A 353 6.38 -16.81 -5.91
CA TRP A 353 5.66 -15.81 -5.12
C TRP A 353 4.90 -14.82 -6.02
N PHE A 354 5.56 -14.21 -7.00
CA PHE A 354 4.92 -13.31 -7.95
C PHE A 354 3.73 -13.98 -8.65
N LEU A 355 3.95 -15.15 -9.24
CA LEU A 355 2.92 -15.90 -9.97
C LEU A 355 1.79 -16.38 -9.05
N GLY A 356 2.11 -16.78 -7.84
CA GLY A 356 1.13 -17.23 -6.85
C GLY A 356 0.16 -16.12 -6.45
N VAL A 357 0.66 -14.93 -6.11
CA VAL A 357 -0.19 -13.77 -5.79
C VAL A 357 -1.00 -13.33 -7.01
N PHE A 358 -0.34 -13.21 -8.15
CA PHE A 358 -0.97 -12.77 -9.40
C PHE A 358 -2.10 -13.73 -9.82
N GLY A 359 -1.83 -15.04 -9.79
CA GLY A 359 -2.81 -16.07 -10.15
C GLY A 359 -3.98 -16.12 -9.18
N PHE A 360 -3.69 -16.09 -7.86
CA PHE A 360 -4.72 -16.15 -6.82
C PHE A 360 -5.77 -15.03 -6.97
N PHE A 361 -5.32 -13.79 -7.12
CA PHE A 361 -6.25 -12.67 -7.25
C PHE A 361 -6.86 -12.51 -8.65
N THR A 362 -6.21 -13.00 -9.70
CA THR A 362 -6.81 -13.00 -11.04
C THR A 362 -8.07 -13.87 -11.09
N ILE A 363 -8.13 -14.95 -10.31
CA ILE A 363 -9.30 -15.85 -10.20
C ILE A 363 -10.41 -15.24 -9.34
N SER A 364 -10.08 -14.37 -8.37
CA SER A 364 -11.07 -13.74 -7.48
C SER A 364 -12.08 -12.90 -8.28
N VAL A 365 -13.36 -12.95 -7.88
CA VAL A 365 -14.46 -12.23 -8.55
C VAL A 365 -14.39 -10.74 -8.23
N THR A 366 -14.34 -10.36 -6.95
CA THR A 366 -14.13 -8.97 -6.53
C THR A 366 -12.69 -8.57 -6.74
N LYS A 367 -12.45 -7.45 -7.44
CA LYS A 367 -11.12 -6.97 -7.80
C LYS A 367 -10.86 -5.56 -7.28
N LEU A 368 -9.76 -5.41 -6.53
CA LEU A 368 -9.25 -4.12 -6.06
C LEU A 368 -7.75 -4.00 -6.39
N PRO A 369 -7.24 -2.80 -6.70
CA PRO A 369 -5.82 -2.62 -6.99
C PRO A 369 -4.91 -3.13 -5.87
N SER A 370 -5.25 -2.88 -4.60
CA SER A 370 -4.47 -3.30 -3.42
C SER A 370 -4.30 -4.82 -3.26
N TYR A 371 -5.09 -5.64 -3.95
CA TYR A 371 -4.99 -7.09 -3.81
C TYR A 371 -3.67 -7.65 -4.34
N VAL A 372 -3.11 -7.02 -5.37
CA VAL A 372 -1.82 -7.44 -5.92
C VAL A 372 -0.62 -6.74 -5.26
N LEU A 373 -0.85 -5.89 -4.26
CA LEU A 373 0.24 -5.27 -3.50
C LEU A 373 1.26 -6.29 -2.95
N PRO A 374 0.87 -7.48 -2.42
CA PRO A 374 1.82 -8.48 -1.93
C PRO A 374 2.75 -9.10 -2.98
N LEU A 375 2.55 -8.86 -4.28
CA LEU A 375 3.51 -9.28 -5.31
C LEU A 375 4.61 -8.24 -5.57
N MET A 376 4.45 -6.97 -5.14
CA MET A 376 5.42 -5.90 -5.43
C MET A 376 6.83 -6.18 -4.87
N PRO A 377 6.99 -6.76 -3.65
CA PRO A 377 8.30 -7.17 -3.17
C PRO A 377 8.97 -8.21 -4.08
N ALA A 378 8.20 -9.20 -4.55
CA ALA A 378 8.73 -10.21 -5.47
C ALA A 378 9.11 -9.61 -6.83
N ALA A 379 8.28 -8.72 -7.39
CA ALA A 379 8.56 -8.02 -8.64
C ALA A 379 9.87 -7.21 -8.55
N ALA A 380 10.06 -6.46 -7.46
CA ALA A 380 11.26 -5.66 -7.23
C ALA A 380 12.53 -6.53 -7.16
N ILE A 381 12.48 -7.65 -6.40
CA ILE A 381 13.60 -8.58 -6.29
C ILE A 381 13.88 -9.25 -7.66
N LEU A 382 12.84 -9.71 -8.39
CA LEU A 382 12.99 -10.31 -9.72
C LEU A 382 13.71 -9.38 -10.70
N VAL A 383 13.27 -8.13 -10.77
CA VAL A 383 13.88 -7.12 -11.66
C VAL A 383 15.31 -6.80 -11.21
N ALA A 384 15.57 -6.67 -9.91
CA ALA A 384 16.92 -6.43 -9.40
C ALA A 384 17.87 -7.60 -9.70
N LEU A 385 17.41 -8.85 -9.52
CA LEU A 385 18.19 -10.05 -9.88
C LEU A 385 18.46 -10.11 -11.39
N PHE A 386 17.50 -9.75 -12.23
CA PHE A 386 17.69 -9.65 -13.67
C PHE A 386 18.74 -8.59 -14.03
N TRP A 387 18.75 -7.46 -13.32
CA TRP A 387 19.74 -6.39 -13.53
C TRP A 387 21.12 -6.76 -13.03
N SER A 388 21.22 -7.64 -12.04
CA SER A 388 22.50 -8.08 -11.46
C SER A 388 23.41 -8.80 -12.45
N ASP A 389 22.88 -9.36 -13.53
CA ASP A 389 23.66 -10.02 -14.57
C ASP A 389 24.47 -9.05 -15.44
N LEU A 390 24.21 -7.74 -15.30
CA LEU A 390 24.88 -6.68 -16.06
C LEU A 390 26.08 -6.07 -15.32
N PHE A 391 26.27 -6.40 -14.04
CA PHE A 391 27.41 -5.87 -13.29
C PHE A 391 28.74 -6.51 -13.77
N PRO A 392 29.86 -5.75 -13.69
CA PRO A 392 31.18 -6.25 -14.10
C PRO A 392 31.51 -7.61 -13.45
N ASN A 393 32.21 -8.45 -14.19
CA ASN A 393 32.53 -9.85 -13.85
C ASN A 393 31.37 -10.86 -14.01
N SER A 394 30.20 -10.47 -14.52
CA SER A 394 29.28 -11.45 -15.09
C SER A 394 29.88 -12.01 -16.39
N GLN A 395 29.86 -13.33 -16.55
CA GLN A 395 30.53 -14.06 -17.68
C GLN A 395 29.91 -13.79 -19.06
N THR A 396 28.97 -12.83 -19.18
CA THR A 396 28.27 -12.51 -20.45
C THR A 396 28.71 -11.17 -20.99
N PRO A 397 29.52 -11.11 -22.05
CA PRO A 397 30.03 -9.87 -22.65
C PRO A 397 28.98 -9.06 -23.44
N THR A 398 27.83 -9.67 -23.77
CA THR A 398 26.74 -9.03 -24.52
C THR A 398 25.44 -9.01 -23.72
N PRO A 399 24.69 -7.89 -23.71
CA PRO A 399 23.43 -7.84 -23.01
C PRO A 399 22.46 -8.90 -23.57
N PRO A 400 21.75 -9.65 -22.69
CA PRO A 400 20.79 -10.64 -23.14
C PRO A 400 19.76 -10.05 -24.11
N LYS A 401 19.35 -10.83 -25.13
CA LYS A 401 18.35 -10.39 -26.11
C LYS A 401 17.11 -9.77 -25.45
N PHE A 402 16.62 -10.39 -24.40
CA PHE A 402 15.44 -9.93 -23.66
C PHE A 402 15.65 -8.56 -22.98
N LEU A 403 16.87 -8.25 -22.52
CA LEU A 403 17.16 -6.93 -21.97
C LEU A 403 17.06 -5.83 -23.04
N ARG A 404 17.61 -6.09 -24.24
CA ARG A 404 17.52 -5.13 -25.36
C ARG A 404 16.06 -4.88 -25.74
N ILE A 405 15.26 -5.94 -25.84
CA ILE A 405 13.83 -5.81 -26.12
C ILE A 405 13.13 -4.99 -25.02
N SER A 406 13.34 -5.34 -23.75
CA SER A 406 12.75 -4.61 -22.62
C SER A 406 13.20 -3.14 -22.55
N ALA A 407 14.44 -2.82 -22.96
CA ALA A 407 14.90 -1.44 -23.00
C ALA A 407 14.16 -0.61 -24.08
N TRP A 408 13.91 -1.17 -25.26
CA TRP A 408 13.08 -0.52 -26.29
C TRP A 408 11.62 -0.39 -25.86
N VAL A 409 11.06 -1.42 -25.21
CA VAL A 409 9.71 -1.37 -24.64
C VAL A 409 9.63 -0.31 -23.55
N ASN A 410 10.67 -0.20 -22.69
CA ASN A 410 10.76 0.87 -21.69
C ASN A 410 10.76 2.25 -22.34
N LEU A 411 11.54 2.45 -23.40
CA LEU A 411 11.56 3.71 -24.14
C LEU A 411 10.16 4.09 -24.65
N ALA A 412 9.46 3.15 -25.29
CA ALA A 412 8.10 3.36 -25.75
C ALA A 412 7.15 3.67 -24.59
N PHE A 413 7.27 2.95 -23.48
CA PHE A 413 6.44 3.14 -22.30
C PHE A 413 6.64 4.51 -21.65
N LEU A 414 7.91 4.95 -21.47
CA LEU A 414 8.23 6.29 -20.97
C LEU A 414 7.68 7.40 -21.89
N THR A 415 7.73 7.19 -23.21
CA THR A 415 7.15 8.10 -24.19
C THR A 415 5.62 8.22 -23.98
N VAL A 416 4.94 7.09 -23.84
CA VAL A 416 3.49 7.06 -23.59
C VAL A 416 3.14 7.76 -22.27
N ILE A 417 3.89 7.50 -21.20
CA ILE A 417 3.70 8.19 -19.90
C ILE A 417 3.88 9.70 -20.07
N SER A 418 4.93 10.14 -20.76
CA SER A 418 5.18 11.57 -21.00
C SER A 418 4.01 12.23 -21.75
N ILE A 419 3.55 11.62 -22.85
CA ILE A 419 2.42 12.12 -23.65
C ILE A 419 1.14 12.15 -22.81
N ALA A 420 0.86 11.09 -22.05
CA ALA A 420 -0.32 11.01 -21.19
C ALA A 420 -0.34 12.12 -20.13
N LEU A 421 0.81 12.44 -19.52
CA LEU A 421 0.92 13.50 -18.53
C LEU A 421 0.78 14.91 -19.11
N PHE A 422 1.27 15.16 -20.31
CA PHE A 422 1.02 16.42 -21.01
C PHE A 422 -0.46 16.64 -21.35
N ASN A 423 -1.23 15.55 -21.54
CA ASN A 423 -2.64 15.59 -21.93
C ASN A 423 -3.58 15.12 -20.80
N LEU A 424 -3.10 15.05 -19.55
CA LEU A 424 -3.86 14.46 -18.44
C LEU A 424 -5.21 15.15 -18.22
N THR A 425 -5.28 16.47 -18.34
CA THR A 425 -6.52 17.26 -18.17
C THR A 425 -7.59 16.94 -19.23
N GLN A 426 -7.15 16.52 -20.41
CA GLN A 426 -8.07 16.11 -21.50
C GLN A 426 -8.53 14.66 -21.36
N ILE A 427 -7.67 13.80 -20.78
CA ILE A 427 -7.95 12.36 -20.60
C ILE A 427 -8.82 12.13 -19.36
N ALA A 428 -8.53 12.83 -18.26
CA ALA A 428 -9.28 12.73 -17.02
C ALA A 428 -10.44 13.72 -17.06
N GLY A 429 -11.67 13.24 -17.11
CA GLY A 429 -12.87 14.08 -17.07
C GLY A 429 -12.97 14.95 -15.80
N PRO A 430 -13.92 15.87 -15.72
CA PRO A 430 -14.10 16.75 -14.54
C PRO A 430 -14.37 15.92 -13.29
N ASP A 431 -13.77 16.34 -12.16
CA ASP A 431 -14.03 15.74 -10.86
C ASP A 431 -15.20 16.47 -10.16
N PRO A 432 -16.36 15.83 -9.96
CA PRO A 432 -17.51 16.49 -9.33
C PRO A 432 -17.23 16.95 -7.90
N ALA A 433 -16.35 16.27 -7.17
CA ALA A 433 -15.97 16.61 -5.80
C ALA A 433 -14.89 17.72 -5.71
N ALA A 434 -14.23 18.02 -6.84
CA ALA A 434 -13.20 19.05 -6.94
C ALA A 434 -13.17 19.64 -8.37
N PRO A 435 -14.17 20.45 -8.76
CA PRO A 435 -14.32 20.95 -10.13
C PRO A 435 -13.10 21.73 -10.65
N GLU A 436 -12.40 22.43 -9.77
CA GLU A 436 -11.25 23.26 -10.11
C GLU A 436 -9.90 22.50 -10.08
N LEU A 437 -9.89 21.24 -9.68
CA LEU A 437 -8.65 20.46 -9.46
C LEU A 437 -7.72 20.50 -10.68
N TYR A 438 -8.24 20.13 -11.85
CA TYR A 438 -7.42 20.07 -13.07
C TYR A 438 -7.01 21.45 -13.57
N VAL A 439 -7.85 22.46 -13.40
CA VAL A 439 -7.53 23.85 -13.72
C VAL A 439 -6.36 24.35 -12.88
N GLN A 440 -6.36 24.03 -11.59
CA GLN A 440 -5.27 24.41 -10.68
C GLN A 440 -3.98 23.63 -10.96
N MET A 441 -4.08 22.33 -11.25
CA MET A 441 -2.93 21.52 -11.67
C MET A 441 -2.31 22.05 -12.97
N GLU A 442 -3.11 22.52 -13.91
CA GLU A 442 -2.62 23.10 -15.15
C GLU A 442 -1.96 24.47 -14.92
N LYS A 443 -2.61 25.36 -14.17
CA LYS A 443 -2.06 26.67 -13.81
C LYS A 443 -0.74 26.58 -13.03
N SER A 444 -0.58 25.58 -12.17
CA SER A 444 0.65 25.34 -11.41
C SER A 444 1.81 24.82 -12.28
N GLY A 445 1.52 24.33 -13.48
CA GLY A 445 2.52 23.77 -14.39
C GLY A 445 3.03 22.37 -14.00
N ILE A 446 2.54 21.77 -12.91
CA ILE A 446 3.04 20.47 -12.41
C ILE A 446 2.87 19.34 -13.42
N LEU A 447 1.80 19.35 -14.23
CA LEU A 447 1.58 18.36 -15.27
C LEU A 447 2.60 18.50 -16.42
N LYS A 448 2.95 19.73 -16.77
CA LYS A 448 4.02 20.02 -17.75
C LYS A 448 5.37 19.54 -17.23
N PHE A 449 5.70 19.83 -15.97
CA PHE A 449 6.93 19.33 -15.36
C PHE A 449 6.98 17.80 -15.31
N ALA A 450 5.86 17.14 -14.97
CA ALA A 450 5.75 15.69 -15.03
C ALA A 450 6.05 15.15 -16.43
N GLY A 451 5.42 15.71 -17.45
CA GLY A 451 5.68 15.33 -18.86
C GLY A 451 7.15 15.56 -19.26
N ILE A 452 7.75 16.69 -18.88
CA ILE A 452 9.17 17.00 -19.15
C ILE A 452 10.13 16.02 -18.47
N ILE A 453 9.89 15.65 -17.21
CA ILE A 453 10.74 14.68 -16.49
C ILE A 453 10.78 13.35 -17.23
N TRP A 454 9.62 12.84 -17.65
CA TRP A 454 9.54 11.58 -18.36
C TRP A 454 10.06 11.69 -19.81
N LEU A 455 9.91 12.84 -20.46
CA LEU A 455 10.52 13.12 -21.76
C LEU A 455 12.05 13.10 -21.69
N LEU A 456 12.63 13.76 -20.68
CA LEU A 456 14.08 13.75 -20.45
C LEU A 456 14.58 12.35 -20.13
N SER A 457 13.83 11.58 -19.33
CA SER A 457 14.12 10.16 -19.06
C SER A 457 14.07 9.32 -20.34
N THR A 458 13.11 9.57 -21.23
CA THR A 458 13.00 8.95 -22.54
C THR A 458 14.21 9.25 -23.42
N VAL A 459 14.55 10.54 -23.60
CA VAL A 459 15.69 10.96 -24.44
C VAL A 459 17.00 10.39 -23.90
N THR A 460 17.22 10.46 -22.59
CA THR A 460 18.44 9.91 -21.96
C THR A 460 18.49 8.40 -22.13
N SER A 461 17.38 7.70 -21.96
CA SER A 461 17.30 6.24 -22.18
C SER A 461 17.58 5.88 -23.64
N ALA A 462 17.09 6.65 -24.60
CA ALA A 462 17.40 6.46 -26.02
C ALA A 462 18.90 6.58 -26.30
N ILE A 463 19.55 7.63 -25.76
CA ILE A 463 21.01 7.84 -25.90
C ILE A 463 21.78 6.64 -25.28
N LEU A 464 21.34 6.15 -24.12
CA LEU A 464 21.98 5.00 -23.47
C LEU A 464 21.80 3.70 -24.26
N ILE A 465 20.65 3.47 -24.87
CA ILE A 465 20.37 2.31 -25.74
C ILE A 465 21.27 2.37 -26.98
N LEU A 466 21.33 3.51 -27.66
CA LEU A 466 22.15 3.71 -28.85
C LEU A 466 23.66 3.62 -28.55
N SER A 467 24.06 4.03 -27.34
CA SER A 467 25.44 3.93 -26.86
C SER A 467 25.77 2.56 -26.23
N HIS A 468 24.85 1.58 -26.28
CA HIS A 468 24.98 0.23 -25.68
C HIS A 468 25.23 0.24 -24.16
N ARG A 469 24.83 1.32 -23.44
CA ARG A 469 24.99 1.46 -21.98
C ARG A 469 23.74 1.04 -21.21
N TYR A 470 23.23 -0.14 -21.47
CA TYR A 470 21.98 -0.66 -20.91
C TYR A 470 21.95 -0.66 -19.37
N GLN A 471 23.11 -0.85 -18.71
CA GLN A 471 23.23 -0.90 -17.24
C GLN A 471 22.71 0.37 -16.56
N GLN A 472 22.83 1.53 -17.21
CA GLN A 472 22.47 2.83 -16.63
C GLN A 472 20.97 3.17 -16.76
N ILE A 473 20.21 2.42 -17.54
CA ILE A 473 18.78 2.71 -17.79
C ILE A 473 17.97 2.63 -16.50
N ILE A 474 18.25 1.64 -15.63
CA ILE A 474 17.54 1.51 -14.34
C ILE A 474 17.78 2.72 -13.44
N THR A 475 18.98 3.27 -13.47
CA THR A 475 19.34 4.49 -12.72
C THR A 475 18.56 5.71 -13.25
N ILE A 476 18.41 5.84 -14.57
CA ILE A 476 17.59 6.90 -15.16
C ILE A 476 16.12 6.76 -14.75
N ASN A 477 15.58 5.56 -14.79
CA ASN A 477 14.21 5.29 -14.35
C ASN A 477 14.02 5.64 -12.86
N LEU A 478 14.96 5.29 -12.00
CA LEU A 478 14.92 5.62 -10.56
C LEU A 478 15.03 7.13 -10.32
N LEU A 479 15.99 7.81 -10.96
CA LEU A 479 16.17 9.25 -10.84
C LEU A 479 14.97 10.02 -11.41
N GLY A 480 14.44 9.58 -12.55
CA GLY A 480 13.23 10.13 -13.15
C GLY A 480 12.03 9.99 -12.22
N PHE A 481 11.87 8.82 -11.57
CA PHE A 481 10.79 8.59 -10.63
C PHE A 481 10.94 9.43 -9.35
N ILE A 482 12.15 9.58 -8.80
CA ILE A 482 12.42 10.46 -7.66
C ILE A 482 12.11 11.93 -8.03
N ALA A 483 12.58 12.39 -9.20
CA ALA A 483 12.26 13.72 -9.68
C ALA A 483 10.75 13.93 -9.88
N PHE A 484 10.05 12.93 -10.41
CA PHE A 484 8.60 12.95 -10.57
C PHE A 484 7.89 13.05 -9.22
N ILE A 485 8.30 12.28 -8.20
CA ILE A 485 7.76 12.39 -6.85
C ILE A 485 7.96 13.81 -6.32
N ALA A 486 9.19 14.34 -6.40
CA ALA A 486 9.54 15.59 -5.75
C ALA A 486 8.90 16.81 -6.41
N ILE A 487 8.91 16.85 -7.74
CA ILE A 487 8.55 18.05 -8.52
C ILE A 487 7.08 18.04 -8.94
N SER A 488 6.48 16.85 -9.11
CA SER A 488 5.12 16.75 -9.66
C SER A 488 4.14 16.02 -8.76
N LEU A 489 4.45 14.82 -8.30
CA LEU A 489 3.49 13.99 -7.55
C LEU A 489 3.14 14.62 -6.18
N MET A 490 4.15 15.01 -5.38
CA MET A 490 3.88 15.60 -4.06
C MET A 490 3.14 16.93 -4.14
N PRO A 491 3.53 17.89 -5.00
CA PRO A 491 2.72 19.09 -5.24
C PRO A 491 1.31 18.79 -5.74
N ALA A 492 1.13 17.80 -6.64
CA ALA A 492 -0.20 17.41 -7.12
C ALA A 492 -1.09 16.88 -5.99
N VAL A 493 -0.53 16.05 -5.10
CA VAL A 493 -1.24 15.53 -3.91
C VAL A 493 -1.66 16.68 -2.97
N LEU A 494 -0.81 17.71 -2.79
CA LEU A 494 -1.17 18.88 -1.98
C LEU A 494 -2.27 19.72 -2.63
N ILE A 495 -2.26 19.92 -3.95
CA ILE A 495 -3.35 20.60 -4.67
C ILE A 495 -4.65 19.77 -4.55
N MET A 496 -4.56 18.45 -4.67
CA MET A 496 -5.71 17.57 -4.50
C MET A 496 -6.29 17.69 -3.07
N ASP A 497 -5.44 17.74 -2.03
CA ASP A 497 -5.87 17.97 -0.66
C ASP A 497 -6.61 19.29 -0.52
N GLN A 498 -6.06 20.38 -1.05
CA GLN A 498 -6.66 21.71 -1.00
C GLN A 498 -8.06 21.75 -1.64
N GLN A 499 -8.27 20.97 -2.70
CA GLN A 499 -9.54 20.98 -3.44
C GLN A 499 -10.57 19.97 -2.91
N ARG A 500 -10.13 18.84 -2.34
CA ARG A 500 -11.02 17.76 -1.93
C ARG A 500 -11.17 17.62 -0.41
N GLN A 501 -10.07 17.68 0.35
CA GLN A 501 -10.07 17.32 1.77
C GLN A 501 -10.10 18.56 2.68
N LEU A 502 -9.39 19.63 2.31
CA LEU A 502 -9.33 20.85 3.09
C LEU A 502 -10.72 21.48 3.31
N PRO A 503 -11.61 21.58 2.29
CA PRO A 503 -12.96 22.11 2.48
C PRO A 503 -13.75 21.36 3.56
N LEU A 504 -13.66 20.03 3.58
CA LEU A 504 -14.34 19.20 4.59
C LEU A 504 -13.74 19.39 5.99
N ARG A 505 -12.41 19.55 6.10
CA ARG A 505 -11.74 19.84 7.39
C ARG A 505 -12.16 21.18 7.94
N GLU A 506 -12.16 22.25 7.12
CA GLU A 506 -12.59 23.58 7.52
C GLU A 506 -14.07 23.62 7.94
N LEU A 507 -14.94 22.97 7.18
CA LEU A 507 -16.36 22.87 7.53
C LEU A 507 -16.57 22.02 8.79
N SER A 508 -15.79 20.96 8.99
CA SER A 508 -15.83 20.16 10.23
C SER A 508 -15.41 20.98 11.45
N ALA A 509 -14.39 21.83 11.33
CA ALA A 509 -14.00 22.76 12.38
C ALA A 509 -15.13 23.75 12.72
N LEU A 510 -15.78 24.33 11.69
CA LEU A 510 -16.96 25.21 11.88
C LEU A 510 -18.15 24.47 12.53
N VAL A 511 -18.35 23.19 12.19
CA VAL A 511 -19.35 22.34 12.86
C VAL A 511 -19.05 22.22 14.35
N VAL A 512 -17.79 21.97 14.73
CA VAL A 512 -17.42 21.87 16.16
C VAL A 512 -17.68 23.17 16.92
N GLU A 513 -17.39 24.32 16.29
CA GLU A 513 -17.59 25.64 16.89
C GLU A 513 -19.06 26.06 16.94
N SER A 514 -19.83 25.76 15.88
CA SER A 514 -21.18 26.32 15.70
C SER A 514 -22.30 25.40 16.17
N LYS A 515 -22.07 24.10 16.33
CA LYS A 515 -23.08 23.10 16.68
C LYS A 515 -23.70 23.41 18.06
N GLN A 516 -25.03 23.57 18.09
CA GLN A 516 -25.78 23.82 19.31
C GLN A 516 -26.05 22.50 20.09
N PRO A 517 -26.31 22.60 21.41
CA PRO A 517 -26.77 21.45 22.20
C PRO A 517 -28.02 20.82 21.59
N ASN A 518 -28.06 19.49 21.53
CA ASN A 518 -29.17 18.70 20.97
C ASN A 518 -29.43 18.92 19.47
N GLU A 519 -28.59 19.67 18.76
CA GLU A 519 -28.65 19.78 17.31
C GLU A 519 -28.12 18.53 16.64
N GLU A 520 -28.84 17.98 15.66
CA GLU A 520 -28.37 16.80 14.91
C GLU A 520 -27.48 17.24 13.73
N LEU A 521 -26.37 16.51 13.49
CA LEU A 521 -25.49 16.72 12.35
C LEU A 521 -25.86 15.74 11.25
N ILE A 522 -26.22 16.25 10.09
CA ILE A 522 -26.61 15.49 8.92
C ILE A 522 -25.61 15.77 7.78
N MET A 523 -25.24 14.75 7.04
CA MET A 523 -24.53 14.91 5.78
C MET A 523 -25.37 14.40 4.61
N VAL A 524 -25.61 15.25 3.61
CA VAL A 524 -26.39 14.92 2.42
C VAL A 524 -25.48 14.82 1.20
N GLY A 525 -25.50 13.65 0.53
CA GLY A 525 -24.68 13.35 -0.63
C GLY A 525 -23.85 12.09 -0.44
N PHE A 526 -22.66 12.06 -1.06
CA PHE A 526 -21.75 10.96 -0.91
C PHE A 526 -21.17 10.88 0.52
N LYS A 527 -21.22 9.71 1.14
CA LYS A 527 -20.74 9.50 2.52
C LYS A 527 -19.29 9.94 2.67
N LYS A 528 -19.02 10.87 3.60
CA LYS A 528 -17.68 11.38 3.93
C LYS A 528 -17.35 11.10 5.40
N PRO A 529 -16.77 9.95 5.72
CA PRO A 529 -16.35 9.60 7.07
C PRO A 529 -15.37 10.59 7.70
N THR A 530 -14.67 11.37 6.88
CA THR A 530 -13.86 12.54 7.28
C THR A 530 -14.60 13.45 8.23
N VAL A 531 -15.90 13.70 8.02
CA VAL A 531 -16.70 14.57 8.88
C VAL A 531 -16.83 13.99 10.29
N THR A 532 -17.10 12.67 10.43
CA THR A 532 -17.14 12.02 11.76
C THR A 532 -15.79 12.10 12.47
N PHE A 533 -14.68 11.87 11.75
CA PHE A 533 -13.34 11.89 12.34
C PHE A 533 -12.94 13.28 12.85
N TYR A 534 -13.11 14.34 12.04
CA TYR A 534 -12.68 15.69 12.44
C TYR A 534 -13.66 16.38 13.40
N THR A 535 -14.96 16.04 13.36
CA THR A 535 -15.93 16.62 14.31
C THR A 535 -16.00 15.87 15.63
N HIS A 536 -15.57 14.61 15.68
CA HIS A 536 -15.78 13.68 16.79
C HIS A 536 -17.26 13.54 17.20
N LYS A 537 -18.16 13.72 16.24
CA LYS A 537 -19.63 13.64 16.43
C LYS A 537 -20.20 12.55 15.53
N ASN A 538 -21.33 11.98 15.99
CA ASN A 538 -22.11 11.11 15.13
C ASN A 538 -22.77 11.95 14.03
N VAL A 539 -22.74 11.42 12.81
CA VAL A 539 -23.26 12.05 11.60
C VAL A 539 -24.35 11.17 11.00
N ASN A 540 -25.52 11.71 10.75
CA ASN A 540 -26.56 11.03 10.00
C ASN A 540 -26.28 11.17 8.50
N TYR A 541 -25.89 10.08 7.83
CA TYR A 541 -25.53 10.08 6.42
C TYR A 541 -26.75 9.77 5.55
N ILE A 542 -27.18 10.73 4.73
CA ILE A 542 -28.31 10.61 3.81
C ILE A 542 -27.80 10.79 2.37
N LYS A 543 -27.99 9.75 1.53
CA LYS A 543 -27.42 9.75 0.18
C LYS A 543 -28.15 10.64 -0.81
N PHE A 544 -29.48 10.69 -0.75
CA PHE A 544 -30.32 11.33 -1.75
C PHE A 544 -31.03 12.56 -1.20
N SER A 545 -31.16 13.62 -2.01
CA SER A 545 -31.80 14.89 -1.68
C SER A 545 -33.23 14.71 -1.21
N GLN A 546 -34.03 13.87 -1.88
CA GLN A 546 -35.40 13.57 -1.51
C GLN A 546 -35.53 12.95 -0.12
N GLN A 547 -34.68 11.97 0.20
CA GLN A 547 -34.64 11.34 1.52
C GLN A 547 -34.27 12.35 2.62
N ALA A 548 -33.41 13.32 2.30
CA ALA A 548 -33.06 14.40 3.22
C ALA A 548 -34.26 15.31 3.47
N LEU A 549 -35.03 15.68 2.46
CA LEU A 549 -36.27 16.47 2.60
C LEU A 549 -37.33 15.73 3.43
N GLU A 550 -37.56 14.44 3.14
CA GLU A 550 -38.47 13.60 3.92
C GLU A 550 -38.04 13.52 5.40
N TYR A 551 -36.72 13.38 5.63
CA TYR A 551 -36.16 13.35 6.97
C TYR A 551 -36.38 14.67 7.72
N ILE A 552 -36.14 15.83 7.08
CA ILE A 552 -36.35 17.14 7.63
C ILE A 552 -37.84 17.32 7.99
N GLN A 553 -38.77 16.94 7.13
CA GLN A 553 -40.21 16.99 7.37
C GLN A 553 -40.62 16.09 8.54
N LYS A 554 -40.11 14.88 8.60
CA LYS A 554 -40.34 13.92 9.70
C LYS A 554 -39.86 14.49 11.03
N GLN A 555 -38.65 15.05 11.07
CA GLN A 555 -38.11 15.69 12.29
C GLN A 555 -38.92 16.91 12.72
N SER A 556 -39.41 17.69 11.78
CA SER A 556 -40.26 18.85 12.06
C SER A 556 -41.61 18.49 12.71
N SER A 557 -42.10 17.27 12.45
CA SER A 557 -43.40 16.79 12.94
C SER A 557 -43.32 16.06 14.30
N GLN A 558 -42.12 15.82 14.85
CA GLN A 558 -41.96 15.14 16.14
C GLN A 558 -42.16 16.07 17.32
N GLU A 559 -42.74 15.55 18.41
CA GLU A 559 -42.92 16.30 19.66
C GLU A 559 -41.58 16.62 20.34
N ASN A 560 -40.63 15.66 20.37
CA ASN A 560 -39.29 15.80 20.95
C ASN A 560 -38.23 16.10 19.87
N ARG A 561 -38.48 17.08 19.02
CA ARG A 561 -37.58 17.46 17.94
C ARG A 561 -36.36 18.25 18.42
N PRO A 562 -35.22 18.14 17.75
CA PRO A 562 -34.09 19.05 17.99
C PRO A 562 -34.48 20.50 17.62
N PRO A 563 -33.84 21.50 18.22
CA PRO A 563 -34.15 22.93 17.93
C PRO A 563 -33.84 23.30 16.47
N SER A 564 -32.84 22.70 15.89
CA SER A 564 -32.39 22.86 14.50
C SER A 564 -31.66 21.63 14.02
N LEU A 565 -31.52 21.53 12.69
CA LEU A 565 -30.66 20.54 12.03
C LEU A 565 -29.47 21.27 11.42
N LEU A 566 -28.26 20.74 11.67
CA LEU A 566 -27.05 21.22 11.06
C LEU A 566 -26.70 20.28 9.89
N ILE A 567 -26.74 20.80 8.67
CA ILE A 567 -26.65 20.00 7.46
C ILE A 567 -25.42 20.40 6.67
N LEU A 568 -24.51 19.43 6.45
CA LEU A 568 -23.43 19.50 5.49
C LEU A 568 -23.91 18.85 4.20
N VAL A 569 -23.97 19.59 3.11
CA VAL A 569 -24.56 19.11 1.85
C VAL A 569 -23.63 19.39 0.66
N GLU A 570 -23.53 18.43 -0.26
CA GLU A 570 -22.85 18.62 -1.54
C GLU A 570 -23.61 19.62 -2.42
N GLN A 571 -22.91 20.50 -3.12
CA GLN A 571 -23.48 21.58 -3.93
C GLN A 571 -24.56 21.08 -4.90
N GLY A 572 -24.33 19.99 -5.62
CA GLY A 572 -25.31 19.39 -6.53
C GLY A 572 -26.58 18.93 -5.79
N LYS A 573 -26.39 18.30 -4.61
CA LYS A 573 -27.52 17.86 -3.78
C LYS A 573 -28.27 19.02 -3.13
N PHE A 574 -27.56 20.07 -2.78
CA PHE A 574 -28.17 21.29 -2.28
C PHE A 574 -29.09 21.95 -3.32
N GLN A 575 -28.65 22.04 -4.58
CA GLN A 575 -29.46 22.51 -5.70
C GLN A 575 -30.69 21.61 -5.95
N GLU A 576 -30.53 20.28 -5.88
CA GLU A 576 -31.66 19.34 -6.02
C GLU A 576 -32.68 19.46 -4.90
N MET A 577 -32.30 19.91 -3.69
CA MET A 577 -33.22 20.07 -2.56
C MET A 577 -34.17 21.28 -2.72
N ASP A 578 -33.82 22.24 -3.55
CA ASP A 578 -34.60 23.46 -3.88
C ASP A 578 -35.26 24.11 -2.63
N LEU A 579 -34.44 24.29 -1.57
CA LEU A 579 -34.92 24.83 -0.30
C LEU A 579 -35.19 26.32 -0.44
N PRO A 580 -36.39 26.83 0.01
CA PRO A 580 -36.65 28.25 0.03
C PRO A 580 -35.62 29.01 0.89
N PRO A 581 -35.09 30.16 0.45
CA PRO A 581 -34.05 30.92 1.16
C PRO A 581 -34.37 31.25 2.62
N ASP A 582 -35.65 31.38 2.95
CA ASP A 582 -36.12 31.71 4.30
C ASP A 582 -36.17 30.52 5.27
N THR A 583 -35.97 29.31 4.76
CA THR A 583 -36.08 28.07 5.55
C THR A 583 -34.75 27.64 6.17
N TYR A 584 -33.63 28.18 5.73
CA TYR A 584 -32.32 27.84 6.23
C TYR A 584 -31.41 29.06 6.39
N LYS A 585 -30.38 28.90 7.23
CA LYS A 585 -29.26 29.85 7.34
C LYS A 585 -28.01 29.20 6.79
N ASN A 586 -27.43 29.76 5.73
CA ASN A 586 -26.11 29.34 5.26
C ASN A 586 -25.05 29.86 6.23
N LEU A 587 -24.28 28.93 6.84
CA LEU A 587 -23.22 29.24 7.78
C LEU A 587 -21.87 29.39 7.06
N ALA A 588 -21.60 28.53 6.07
CA ALA A 588 -20.39 28.59 5.25
C ALA A 588 -20.56 27.81 3.96
N THR A 589 -19.79 28.20 2.95
CA THR A 589 -19.61 27.44 1.71
C THR A 589 -18.12 27.28 1.46
N LYS A 590 -17.65 26.04 1.29
CA LYS A 590 -16.26 25.70 1.03
C LYS A 590 -16.16 24.61 -0.05
N GLY A 591 -15.42 24.88 -1.11
CA GLY A 591 -15.31 23.95 -2.25
C GLY A 591 -16.68 23.55 -2.79
N ALA A 592 -16.93 22.25 -2.88
CA ALA A 592 -18.18 21.68 -3.35
C ALA A 592 -19.23 21.46 -2.24
N TYR A 593 -19.10 22.08 -1.06
CA TYR A 593 -19.95 21.81 0.09
C TYR A 593 -20.53 23.08 0.72
N HIS A 594 -21.77 22.98 1.22
CA HIS A 594 -22.46 23.98 2.01
C HIS A 594 -22.73 23.48 3.42
N LEU A 595 -22.50 24.32 4.43
CA LEU A 595 -22.93 24.08 5.80
C LEU A 595 -24.10 24.98 6.07
N ILE A 596 -25.28 24.39 6.24
CA ILE A 596 -26.53 25.13 6.48
C ILE A 596 -27.15 24.69 7.80
N ARG A 597 -27.91 25.60 8.42
CA ARG A 597 -28.72 25.32 9.60
C ARG A 597 -30.21 25.53 9.25
N ILE A 598 -31.02 24.50 9.51
CA ILE A 598 -32.46 24.55 9.32
C ILE A 598 -33.12 24.59 10.71
N PRO A 599 -33.72 25.74 11.13
CA PRO A 599 -34.47 25.81 12.37
C PRO A 599 -35.77 25.02 12.24
N LEU A 600 -36.04 24.13 13.17
CA LEU A 600 -37.30 23.40 13.22
C LEU A 600 -38.29 24.22 14.06
N LYS A 601 -39.10 25.08 13.39
CA LYS A 601 -40.07 25.99 14.04
C LYS A 601 -40.99 25.22 14.98
N THR A 602 -41.18 25.73 16.21
CA THR A 602 -42.27 25.31 17.08
C THR A 602 -43.58 25.57 16.37
N ALA A 603 -44.43 24.55 16.18
CA ALA A 603 -45.82 24.82 15.82
C ALA A 603 -46.36 25.75 16.89
N LYS A 604 -46.67 27.02 16.54
CA LYS A 604 -47.49 27.86 17.38
C LYS A 604 -48.78 27.06 17.59
N ARG A 605 -49.07 26.68 18.82
CA ARG A 605 -50.46 26.44 19.21
C ARG A 605 -51.15 27.77 18.98
N ASP A 606 -51.80 27.90 17.85
CA ASP A 606 -52.81 28.93 17.71
C ASP A 606 -53.85 28.62 18.79
N ASN A 607 -53.81 29.44 19.83
CA ASN A 607 -54.86 29.49 20.83
C ASN A 607 -56.16 29.87 20.10
N LEU A 608 -56.95 28.88 19.78
CA LEU A 608 -58.37 29.05 19.56
C LEU A 608 -58.99 29.24 20.94
N SER A 609 -59.08 30.50 21.39
CA SER A 609 -60.01 30.98 22.41
C SER A 609 -61.37 31.29 21.78
#